data_7fbc01b22224395277087a6fe144310f
#
_entry.id   7fbc01b22224395277087a6fe144310f
#
_cell.length_a   1.000
_cell.length_b   1.000
_cell.length_c   1.000
_cell.angle_alpha   90.00
_cell.angle_beta   90.00
_cell.angle_gamma   90.00
#
_symmetry.space_group_name_H-M   'P 1'
#
loop_
_entity.id
_entity.type
_entity.pdbx_description
1 polymer ?
#
loop_
_entity_poly.entity_id
_entity_poly.type
_entity_poly.pdbx_seq_one_letter_code
_entity_poly.pdbx_strand_id
1 'polypeptide(L)'
;RVLFQNIYRELNKESKNFSPGLIEEKSKTRDYATSIQWLTMAHVVNQSFQLKEHITMPLMPDSESNFRLFLGDIGMFSYQSGINAASFVSNERDNTLSGIFFENFVANELIAKEHKLFYWRGRTSAELEFIIESNNKLYPLDVKKGRGTLNSLEKFSNHNKFEYAIKVSKNNYGYNPEQRLLTIPFYFIPFIAKDLADGTMTI
;
A
#
# COMPACT_ATOMS: atom_id res chain seq x y z
N ARG A 1 -9.27 -19.39 9.42
CA ARG A 1 -7.86 -19.78 9.65
C ARG A 1 -7.09 -19.82 8.34
N VAL A 2 -7.57 -20.55 7.34
CA VAL A 2 -6.87 -20.71 6.04
C VAL A 2 -6.65 -19.37 5.35
N LEU A 3 -7.67 -18.50 5.29
CA LEU A 3 -7.55 -17.14 4.74
C LEU A 3 -6.39 -16.38 5.40
N PHE A 4 -6.37 -16.28 6.73
CA PHE A 4 -5.35 -15.56 7.47
C PHE A 4 -3.93 -16.05 7.17
N GLN A 5 -3.73 -17.36 7.06
CA GLN A 5 -2.43 -17.96 6.79
C GLN A 5 -1.91 -17.72 5.36
N ASN A 6 -2.74 -17.23 4.46
CA ASN A 6 -2.39 -17.04 3.05
C ASN A 6 -2.35 -15.56 2.61
N ILE A 7 -2.60 -14.59 3.50
CA ILE A 7 -2.65 -13.17 3.13
C ILE A 7 -1.34 -12.69 2.51
N TYR A 8 -0.18 -13.03 3.09
CA TYR A 8 1.11 -12.65 2.54
C TYR A 8 1.35 -13.22 1.12
N ARG A 9 0.80 -14.40 0.83
CA ARG A 9 0.88 -15.02 -0.51
C ARG A 9 0.02 -14.27 -1.53
N GLU A 10 -1.13 -13.75 -1.10
CA GLU A 10 -2.00 -12.93 -1.94
C GLU A 10 -1.27 -11.63 -2.37
N LEU A 11 -0.55 -11.00 -1.46
CA LEU A 11 0.26 -9.80 -1.75
C LEU A 11 1.48 -10.11 -2.64
N ASN A 12 1.97 -11.35 -2.63
CA ASN A 12 3.16 -11.75 -3.41
C ASN A 12 2.86 -12.12 -4.87
N LYS A 13 1.62 -12.00 -5.31
CA LYS A 13 1.25 -12.20 -6.70
C LYS A 13 1.61 -11.00 -7.57
N GLU A 14 1.70 -11.19 -8.87
CA GLU A 14 1.80 -10.11 -9.85
C GLU A 14 0.61 -9.13 -9.71
N SER A 15 -0.61 -9.67 -9.61
CA SER A 15 -1.77 -8.89 -9.17
C SER A 15 -1.98 -9.10 -7.68
N LYS A 16 -1.72 -8.07 -6.89
CA LYS A 16 -1.90 -8.10 -5.42
C LYS A 16 -3.37 -8.07 -4.98
N ASN A 17 -4.31 -7.99 -5.93
CA ASN A 17 -5.74 -8.01 -5.62
C ASN A 17 -6.13 -9.37 -5.03
N PHE A 18 -6.94 -9.33 -3.99
CA PHE A 18 -7.41 -10.53 -3.34
C PHE A 18 -8.15 -11.44 -4.33
N SER A 19 -7.70 -12.68 -4.44
CA SER A 19 -8.31 -13.70 -5.28
C SER A 19 -8.20 -15.05 -4.59
N PRO A 20 -9.27 -15.59 -4.07
CA PRO A 20 -9.25 -16.76 -3.19
C PRO A 20 -8.89 -18.06 -3.90
N GLY A 21 -8.69 -18.07 -5.22
CA GLY A 21 -8.30 -19.26 -5.99
C GLY A 21 -6.98 -19.90 -5.55
N LEU A 22 -6.09 -19.15 -4.85
CA LEU A 22 -4.90 -19.73 -4.20
C LEU A 22 -5.20 -20.40 -2.86
N ILE A 23 -6.32 -20.05 -2.25
CA ILE A 23 -6.73 -20.59 -0.96
C ILE A 23 -7.52 -21.88 -1.20
N GLU A 24 -8.45 -21.82 -2.13
CA GLU A 24 -9.31 -22.94 -2.51
C GLU A 24 -9.71 -22.82 -3.98
N GLU A 25 -9.45 -23.86 -4.75
CA GLU A 25 -9.79 -23.90 -6.17
C GLU A 25 -11.29 -23.67 -6.39
N LYS A 26 -11.64 -22.82 -7.37
CA LYS A 26 -13.02 -22.42 -7.71
C LYS A 26 -13.74 -21.56 -6.68
N SER A 27 -13.11 -21.20 -5.56
CA SER A 27 -13.72 -20.27 -4.60
C SER A 27 -13.82 -18.83 -5.14
N LYS A 28 -14.80 -18.08 -4.65
CA LYS A 28 -15.06 -16.68 -5.02
C LYS A 28 -14.84 -15.77 -3.81
N THR A 29 -14.51 -14.51 -4.07
CA THR A 29 -14.32 -13.51 -3.00
C THR A 29 -15.50 -13.45 -2.04
N ARG A 30 -16.74 -13.60 -2.51
CA ARG A 30 -17.95 -13.61 -1.69
C ARG A 30 -17.97 -14.74 -0.64
N ASP A 31 -17.31 -15.87 -0.92
CA ASP A 31 -17.29 -17.02 -0.03
C ASP A 31 -16.44 -16.75 1.24
N TYR A 32 -15.56 -15.74 1.14
CA TYR A 32 -14.72 -15.27 2.24
C TYR A 32 -15.18 -13.93 2.84
N ALA A 33 -16.28 -13.33 2.36
CA ALA A 33 -16.71 -11.99 2.77
C ALA A 33 -16.87 -11.85 4.30
N THR A 34 -17.57 -12.80 4.93
CA THR A 34 -17.75 -12.81 6.39
C THR A 34 -16.41 -12.97 7.14
N SER A 35 -15.52 -13.85 6.65
CA SER A 35 -14.21 -14.04 7.26
C SER A 35 -13.34 -12.78 7.13
N ILE A 36 -13.36 -12.12 5.98
CA ILE A 36 -12.64 -10.86 5.77
C ILE A 36 -13.19 -9.79 6.69
N GLN A 37 -14.52 -9.62 6.75
CA GLN A 37 -15.16 -8.66 7.64
C GLN A 37 -14.76 -8.88 9.11
N TRP A 38 -14.79 -10.11 9.59
CA TRP A 38 -14.36 -10.45 10.96
C TRP A 38 -12.91 -10.07 11.22
N LEU A 39 -12.00 -10.44 10.31
CA LEU A 39 -10.57 -10.14 10.45
C LEU A 39 -10.30 -8.63 10.39
N THR A 40 -11.06 -7.89 9.58
CA THR A 40 -10.95 -6.43 9.48
C THR A 40 -11.47 -5.74 10.74
N MET A 41 -12.63 -6.16 11.25
CA MET A 41 -13.18 -5.64 12.51
C MET A 41 -12.28 -5.92 13.72
N ALA A 42 -11.56 -7.04 13.70
CA ALA A 42 -10.58 -7.39 14.72
C ALA A 42 -9.21 -6.72 14.52
N HIS A 43 -9.05 -5.87 13.51
CA HIS A 43 -7.79 -5.24 13.11
C HIS A 43 -6.64 -6.23 12.82
N VAL A 44 -7.00 -7.49 12.50
CA VAL A 44 -6.03 -8.52 12.11
C VAL A 44 -5.59 -8.35 10.65
N VAL A 45 -6.48 -7.80 9.83
CA VAL A 45 -6.18 -7.41 8.45
C VAL A 45 -6.75 -6.03 8.15
N ASN A 46 -6.13 -5.36 7.18
CA ASN A 46 -6.57 -4.07 6.66
C ASN A 46 -6.87 -4.21 5.16
N GLN A 47 -8.00 -3.68 4.72
CA GLN A 47 -8.37 -3.64 3.30
C GLN A 47 -7.89 -2.35 2.66
N SER A 48 -7.28 -2.46 1.47
CA SER A 48 -6.97 -1.33 0.60
C SER A 48 -7.75 -1.49 -0.70
N PHE A 49 -8.54 -0.49 -1.05
CA PHE A 49 -9.46 -0.55 -2.20
C PHE A 49 -8.88 0.13 -3.43
N GLN A 50 -9.19 -0.42 -4.60
CA GLN A 50 -8.80 0.19 -5.87
C GLN A 50 -9.62 1.45 -6.15
N LEU A 51 -8.93 2.52 -6.55
CA LEU A 51 -9.55 3.74 -7.06
C LEU A 51 -9.78 3.67 -8.56
N LYS A 52 -10.72 4.48 -9.06
CA LYS A 52 -10.89 4.72 -10.50
C LYS A 52 -9.64 5.36 -11.11
N GLU A 53 -9.48 5.21 -12.42
CA GLU A 53 -8.38 5.86 -13.17
C GLU A 53 -8.40 7.37 -12.99
N HIS A 54 -9.58 7.99 -13.11
CA HIS A 54 -9.85 9.38 -12.73
C HIS A 54 -10.43 9.42 -11.33
N ILE A 55 -9.70 10.02 -10.42
CA ILE A 55 -10.07 10.13 -9.01
C ILE A 55 -10.95 11.37 -8.81
N THR A 56 -12.03 11.16 -8.08
CA THR A 56 -12.87 12.24 -7.54
C THR A 56 -12.80 12.21 -6.02
N MET A 57 -12.88 13.36 -5.39
CA MET A 57 -12.94 13.48 -3.93
C MET A 57 -14.38 13.65 -3.45
N PRO A 58 -14.74 13.10 -2.30
CA PRO A 58 -13.91 12.25 -1.42
C PRO A 58 -13.54 10.91 -2.07
N LEU A 59 -12.42 10.31 -1.63
CA LEU A 59 -11.97 9.02 -2.17
C LEU A 59 -13.00 7.92 -1.95
N MET A 60 -13.38 7.26 -3.03
CA MET A 60 -14.32 6.14 -3.02
C MET A 60 -13.78 4.98 -3.84
N PRO A 61 -14.00 3.73 -3.40
CA PRO A 61 -13.63 2.55 -4.18
C PRO A 61 -14.23 2.58 -5.58
N ASP A 62 -13.48 2.11 -6.58
CA ASP A 62 -14.05 1.82 -7.90
C ASP A 62 -15.06 0.67 -7.82
N SER A 63 -14.72 -0.36 -7.04
CA SER A 63 -15.57 -1.49 -6.72
C SER A 63 -15.18 -2.06 -5.36
N GLU A 64 -16.16 -2.47 -4.56
CA GLU A 64 -15.93 -3.16 -3.29
C GLU A 64 -15.31 -4.56 -3.45
N SER A 65 -15.34 -5.12 -4.65
CA SER A 65 -14.73 -6.41 -4.96
C SER A 65 -13.24 -6.33 -5.30
N ASN A 66 -12.73 -5.13 -5.61
CA ASN A 66 -11.34 -4.92 -5.99
C ASN A 66 -10.55 -4.33 -4.82
N PHE A 67 -9.93 -5.19 -4.04
CA PHE A 67 -9.16 -4.78 -2.86
C PHE A 67 -7.95 -5.69 -2.64
N ARG A 68 -7.05 -5.22 -1.79
CA ARG A 68 -5.90 -5.95 -1.24
C ARG A 68 -6.09 -6.14 0.25
N LEU A 69 -5.45 -7.18 0.79
CA LEU A 69 -5.43 -7.45 2.23
C LEU A 69 -4.01 -7.31 2.76
N PHE A 70 -3.79 -6.37 3.64
CA PHE A 70 -2.56 -6.23 4.42
C PHE A 70 -2.76 -6.87 5.80
N LEU A 71 -1.72 -7.48 6.34
CA LEU A 71 -1.75 -7.93 7.73
C LEU A 71 -1.71 -6.73 8.67
N GLY A 72 -2.51 -6.76 9.73
CA GLY A 72 -2.64 -5.67 10.70
C GLY A 72 -1.39 -5.41 11.55
N ASP A 73 -0.41 -6.32 11.51
CA ASP A 73 0.83 -6.21 12.23
C ASP A 73 2.00 -6.77 11.42
N ILE A 74 3.12 -6.06 11.43
CA ILE A 74 4.31 -6.42 10.66
C ILE A 74 5.02 -7.66 11.21
N GLY A 75 4.90 -7.93 12.51
CA GLY A 75 5.40 -9.15 13.14
C GLY A 75 4.63 -10.38 12.66
N MET A 76 3.31 -10.26 12.48
CA MET A 76 2.49 -11.31 11.87
C MET A 76 2.95 -11.58 10.43
N PHE A 77 3.24 -10.53 9.66
CA PHE A 77 3.77 -10.68 8.31
C PHE A 77 5.12 -11.40 8.32
N SER A 78 6.05 -10.97 9.19
CA SER A 78 7.37 -11.60 9.35
C SER A 78 7.25 -13.09 9.69
N TYR A 79 6.38 -13.41 10.64
CA TYR A 79 6.15 -14.80 11.05
C TYR A 79 5.61 -15.65 9.91
N GLN A 80 4.61 -15.17 9.17
CA GLN A 80 3.98 -15.92 8.09
C GLN A 80 4.88 -16.08 6.87
N SER A 81 5.67 -15.06 6.52
CA SER A 81 6.55 -15.04 5.36
C SER A 81 7.92 -15.67 5.61
N GLY A 82 8.29 -15.86 6.87
CA GLY A 82 9.63 -16.30 7.26
C GLY A 82 10.71 -15.22 7.14
N ILE A 83 10.32 -13.97 6.84
CA ILE A 83 11.25 -12.84 6.81
C ILE A 83 11.66 -12.49 8.24
N ASN A 84 12.97 -12.35 8.46
CA ASN A 84 13.54 -11.93 9.74
C ASN A 84 14.59 -10.82 9.55
N ALA A 85 15.10 -10.26 10.63
CA ALA A 85 16.07 -9.18 10.59
C ALA A 85 17.32 -9.53 9.75
N ALA A 86 17.81 -10.78 9.78
CA ALA A 86 18.95 -11.22 8.99
C ALA A 86 18.66 -11.16 7.48
N SER A 87 17.42 -11.36 7.06
CA SER A 87 16.99 -11.25 5.65
C SER A 87 17.18 -9.84 5.07
N PHE A 88 17.23 -8.81 5.91
CA PHE A 88 17.47 -7.43 5.48
C PHE A 88 18.94 -7.04 5.49
N VAL A 89 19.74 -7.71 6.28
CA VAL A 89 21.19 -7.45 6.43
C VAL A 89 21.97 -8.18 5.34
N SER A 90 21.64 -9.44 5.08
CA SER A 90 22.18 -10.14 3.93
C SER A 90 21.56 -9.52 2.67
N ASN A 91 22.35 -8.83 1.87
CA ASN A 91 21.93 -8.30 0.56
C ASN A 91 21.46 -9.41 -0.41
N GLU A 92 21.29 -10.62 0.09
CA GLU A 92 20.88 -11.79 -0.63
C GLU A 92 19.36 -11.93 -0.62
N ARG A 93 18.81 -11.70 -1.81
CA ARG A 93 17.66 -12.37 -2.39
C ARG A 93 16.26 -12.11 -1.79
N ASP A 94 15.47 -12.03 -2.66
CA ASP A 94 14.05 -11.88 -2.90
C ASP A 94 13.56 -10.45 -2.71
N ASN A 95 13.84 -9.67 -3.76
CA ASN A 95 13.43 -8.26 -3.84
C ASN A 95 11.91 -8.11 -3.68
N THR A 96 11.12 -9.13 -4.07
CA THR A 96 9.67 -9.10 -4.04
C THR A 96 9.12 -9.14 -2.62
N LEU A 97 9.49 -10.14 -1.81
CA LEU A 97 9.03 -10.24 -0.42
C LEU A 97 9.43 -9.04 0.43
N SER A 98 10.65 -8.51 0.23
CA SER A 98 11.06 -7.28 0.91
C SER A 98 10.22 -6.08 0.51
N GLY A 99 9.82 -5.96 -0.76
CA GLY A 99 8.93 -4.90 -1.23
C GLY A 99 7.59 -4.95 -0.51
N ILE A 100 6.97 -6.12 -0.51
CA ILE A 100 5.67 -6.36 0.13
C ILE A 100 5.72 -6.14 1.64
N PHE A 101 6.82 -6.53 2.29
CA PHE A 101 7.04 -6.24 3.71
C PHE A 101 6.97 -4.74 3.99
N PHE A 102 7.66 -3.92 3.19
CA PHE A 102 7.64 -2.47 3.37
C PHE A 102 6.28 -1.86 3.01
N GLU A 103 5.60 -2.39 2.00
CA GLU A 103 4.22 -1.97 1.70
C GLU A 103 3.29 -2.28 2.88
N ASN A 104 3.39 -3.46 3.48
CA ASN A 104 2.59 -3.82 4.66
C ASN A 104 2.93 -2.94 5.87
N PHE A 105 4.21 -2.61 6.07
CA PHE A 105 4.64 -1.69 7.12
C PHE A 105 4.01 -0.30 6.91
N VAL A 106 4.09 0.26 5.71
CA VAL A 106 3.48 1.56 5.38
C VAL A 106 1.96 1.52 5.57
N ALA A 107 1.29 0.44 5.16
CA ALA A 107 -0.14 0.26 5.37
C ALA A 107 -0.50 0.34 6.87
N ASN A 108 0.28 -0.32 7.72
CA ASN A 108 0.04 -0.31 9.18
C ASN A 108 0.23 1.08 9.78
N GLU A 109 1.26 1.82 9.35
CA GLU A 109 1.50 3.20 9.84
C GLU A 109 0.38 4.16 9.39
N LEU A 110 -0.13 4.01 8.17
CA LEU A 110 -1.27 4.80 7.69
C LEU A 110 -2.53 4.49 8.50
N ILE A 111 -2.84 3.22 8.72
CA ILE A 111 -4.00 2.80 9.54
C ILE A 111 -3.88 3.27 10.98
N ALA A 112 -2.68 3.24 11.57
CA ALA A 112 -2.43 3.76 12.93
C ALA A 112 -2.72 5.26 13.07
N LYS A 113 -2.84 5.99 11.98
CA LYS A 113 -3.26 7.39 11.89
C LYS A 113 -4.65 7.57 11.25
N GLU A 114 -5.47 6.51 11.29
CA GLU A 114 -6.86 6.49 10.84
C GLU A 114 -7.08 6.76 9.34
N HIS A 115 -6.03 6.65 8.51
CA HIS A 115 -6.18 6.74 7.08
C HIS A 115 -6.90 5.52 6.52
N LYS A 116 -7.85 5.75 5.62
CA LYS A 116 -8.38 4.69 4.75
C LYS A 116 -7.37 4.36 3.68
N LEU A 117 -7.17 3.08 3.42
CA LEU A 117 -6.21 2.64 2.41
C LEU A 117 -6.89 2.55 1.04
N PHE A 118 -6.30 3.24 0.09
CA PHE A 118 -6.64 3.16 -1.32
C PHE A 118 -5.37 3.01 -2.14
N TYR A 119 -5.46 2.30 -3.28
CA TYR A 119 -4.39 2.21 -4.27
C TYR A 119 -4.94 2.61 -5.64
N TRP A 120 -4.03 3.02 -6.52
CA TRP A 120 -4.37 3.35 -7.89
C TRP A 120 -3.68 2.39 -8.85
N ARG A 121 -4.42 1.94 -9.87
CA ARG A 121 -3.90 1.12 -10.96
C ARG A 121 -4.38 1.68 -12.29
N GLY A 122 -3.42 2.05 -13.14
CA GLY A 122 -3.68 2.49 -14.51
C GLY A 122 -3.87 1.31 -15.46
N ARG A 123 -4.30 1.59 -16.68
CA ARG A 123 -4.56 0.57 -17.72
C ARG A 123 -3.32 -0.23 -18.12
N THR A 124 -2.13 0.34 -18.00
CA THR A 124 -0.87 -0.24 -18.46
C THR A 124 0.05 -0.58 -17.30
N SER A 125 -0.31 -1.54 -16.47
CA SER A 125 0.52 -2.04 -15.35
C SER A 125 1.11 -0.97 -14.39
N ALA A 126 0.81 0.32 -14.58
CA ALA A 126 1.20 1.37 -13.66
C ALA A 126 0.41 1.27 -12.37
N GLU A 127 1.08 1.39 -11.24
CA GLU A 127 0.48 1.22 -9.94
C GLU A 127 1.14 2.15 -8.92
N LEU A 128 0.31 2.74 -8.06
CA LEU A 128 0.74 3.47 -6.86
C LEU A 128 0.13 2.77 -5.65
N GLU A 129 0.96 2.41 -4.71
CA GLU A 129 0.61 1.54 -3.59
C GLU A 129 -0.42 2.18 -2.67
N PHE A 130 -0.34 3.50 -2.47
CA PHE A 130 -1.32 4.21 -1.67
C PHE A 130 -1.65 5.58 -2.28
N ILE A 131 -2.92 5.97 -2.13
CA ILE A 131 -3.38 7.33 -2.42
C ILE A 131 -4.05 7.85 -1.16
N ILE A 132 -3.56 8.96 -0.64
CA ILE A 132 -4.09 9.60 0.56
C ILE A 132 -4.78 10.91 0.18
N GLU A 133 -5.95 11.14 0.77
CA GLU A 133 -6.63 12.42 0.73
C GLU A 133 -6.38 13.17 2.05
N SER A 134 -5.96 14.41 1.94
CA SER A 134 -5.81 15.30 3.08
C SER A 134 -6.14 16.73 2.65
N ASN A 135 -6.99 17.44 3.39
CA ASN A 135 -7.41 18.82 3.08
C ASN A 135 -7.86 19.02 1.62
N ASN A 136 -8.65 18.08 1.10
CA ASN A 136 -9.14 18.10 -0.29
C ASN A 136 -8.02 18.08 -1.35
N LYS A 137 -6.87 17.51 -1.02
CA LYS A 137 -5.72 17.31 -1.89
C LYS A 137 -5.32 15.85 -1.93
N LEU A 138 -4.76 15.41 -3.06
CA LEU A 138 -4.27 14.05 -3.24
C LEU A 138 -2.76 13.98 -3.00
N TYR A 139 -2.35 12.95 -2.30
CA TYR A 139 -0.95 12.61 -2.03
C TYR A 139 -0.72 11.16 -2.47
N PRO A 140 -0.28 10.93 -3.73
CA PRO A 140 0.13 9.61 -4.18
C PRO A 140 1.41 9.18 -3.45
N LEU A 141 1.42 7.95 -2.96
CA LEU A 141 2.50 7.40 -2.17
C LEU A 141 3.01 6.11 -2.83
N ASP A 142 4.29 6.12 -3.17
CA ASP A 142 5.00 5.05 -3.86
C ASP A 142 6.03 4.43 -2.92
N VAL A 143 5.93 3.12 -2.69
CA VAL A 143 6.82 2.38 -1.78
C VAL A 143 7.85 1.63 -2.59
N LYS A 144 9.12 2.01 -2.49
CA LYS A 144 10.22 1.41 -3.27
C LYS A 144 11.39 0.99 -2.39
N LYS A 145 11.86 -0.23 -2.57
CA LYS A 145 13.06 -0.71 -1.88
C LYS A 145 14.34 0.07 -2.29
N GLY A 146 14.37 0.65 -3.49
CA GLY A 146 15.57 1.30 -4.04
C GLY A 146 15.25 2.39 -5.07
N ARG A 147 16.13 2.52 -6.08
CA ARG A 147 15.96 3.46 -7.19
C ARG A 147 14.88 2.98 -8.17
N GLY A 148 13.61 3.06 -7.78
CA GLY A 148 12.50 2.80 -8.70
C GLY A 148 12.30 3.96 -9.68
N THR A 149 11.80 3.66 -10.89
CA THR A 149 11.40 4.67 -11.87
C THR A 149 10.09 5.34 -11.44
N LEU A 150 9.88 6.59 -11.85
CA LEU A 150 8.66 7.36 -11.55
C LEU A 150 7.55 7.14 -12.60
N ASN A 151 7.67 6.11 -13.45
CA ASN A 151 6.73 5.86 -14.55
C ASN A 151 5.26 5.76 -14.10
N SER A 152 5.01 5.18 -12.92
CA SER A 152 3.65 5.09 -12.39
C SER A 152 3.11 6.46 -11.98
N LEU A 153 3.95 7.30 -11.37
CA LEU A 153 3.59 8.66 -10.98
C LEU A 153 3.33 9.55 -12.23
N GLU A 154 4.16 9.43 -13.26
CA GLU A 154 3.97 10.13 -14.53
C GLU A 154 2.63 9.75 -15.17
N LYS A 155 2.32 8.45 -15.26
CA LYS A 155 1.03 7.99 -15.77
C LYS A 155 -0.15 8.46 -14.90
N PHE A 156 0.02 8.47 -13.58
CA PHE A 156 -0.98 9.00 -12.66
C PHE A 156 -1.24 10.49 -12.90
N SER A 157 -0.18 11.28 -13.09
CA SER A 157 -0.27 12.74 -13.32
C SER A 157 -1.02 13.12 -14.60
N ASN A 158 -1.07 12.23 -15.59
CA ASN A 158 -1.83 12.47 -16.83
C ASN A 158 -3.35 12.50 -16.60
N HIS A 159 -3.83 11.90 -15.53
CA HIS A 159 -5.25 11.74 -15.22
C HIS A 159 -5.67 12.46 -13.93
N ASN A 160 -4.74 12.71 -13.02
CA ASN A 160 -5.06 13.17 -11.66
C ASN A 160 -4.13 14.32 -11.25
N LYS A 161 -4.71 15.38 -10.69
CA LYS A 161 -3.93 16.44 -10.04
C LYS A 161 -3.61 16.01 -8.60
N PHE A 162 -2.40 16.30 -8.16
CA PHE A 162 -1.96 16.05 -6.79
C PHE A 162 -1.09 17.20 -6.28
N GLU A 163 -0.97 17.34 -4.98
CA GLU A 163 -0.14 18.38 -4.38
C GLU A 163 1.33 18.07 -4.60
N TYR A 164 1.80 16.96 -4.04
CA TYR A 164 3.08 16.33 -4.34
C TYR A 164 2.98 14.83 -4.03
N ALA A 165 3.87 14.07 -4.66
CA ALA A 165 3.98 12.64 -4.41
C ALA A 165 4.98 12.36 -3.29
N ILE A 166 4.76 11.26 -2.58
CA ILE A 166 5.64 10.80 -1.51
C ILE A 166 6.27 9.48 -1.93
N LYS A 167 7.60 9.44 -2.02
CA LYS A 167 8.35 8.22 -2.25
C LYS A 167 8.93 7.72 -0.93
N VAL A 168 8.44 6.59 -0.46
CA VAL A 168 8.98 5.92 0.73
C VAL A 168 10.04 4.92 0.30
N SER A 169 11.27 5.08 0.76
CA SER A 169 12.39 4.26 0.29
C SER A 169 13.51 4.17 1.33
N LYS A 170 14.60 3.50 0.98
CA LYS A 170 15.85 3.50 1.77
C LYS A 170 16.69 4.78 1.59
N ASN A 171 16.28 5.69 0.72
CA ASN A 171 17.00 6.92 0.47
C ASN A 171 16.82 7.93 1.62
N ASN A 172 17.71 8.92 1.68
CA ASN A 172 17.59 10.02 2.62
C ASN A 172 16.39 10.92 2.28
N TYR A 173 15.98 11.71 3.26
CA TYR A 173 14.97 12.75 3.07
C TYR A 173 15.43 13.76 2.00
N GLY A 174 14.52 14.15 1.12
CA GLY A 174 14.76 15.17 0.11
C GLY A 174 13.51 15.51 -0.69
N TYR A 175 13.44 16.75 -1.14
CA TYR A 175 12.34 17.22 -1.98
C TYR A 175 12.85 17.67 -3.34
N ASN A 176 12.20 17.21 -4.41
CA ASN A 176 12.42 17.66 -5.77
C ASN A 176 11.22 18.49 -6.24
N PRO A 177 11.35 19.82 -6.33
CA PRO A 177 10.24 20.71 -6.70
C PRO A 177 9.79 20.53 -8.16
N GLU A 178 10.70 20.20 -9.08
CA GLU A 178 10.37 20.01 -10.51
C GLU A 178 9.43 18.81 -10.70
N GLN A 179 9.65 17.74 -9.94
CA GLN A 179 8.84 16.53 -9.96
C GLN A 179 7.72 16.55 -8.93
N ARG A 180 7.66 17.58 -8.07
CA ARG A 180 6.79 17.62 -6.88
C ARG A 180 6.86 16.31 -6.10
N LEU A 181 8.08 15.86 -5.82
CA LEU A 181 8.37 14.57 -5.21
C LEU A 181 9.11 14.73 -3.89
N LEU A 182 8.46 14.33 -2.80
CA LEU A 182 9.07 14.19 -1.50
C LEU A 182 9.59 12.75 -1.35
N THR A 183 10.88 12.57 -1.15
CA THR A 183 11.48 11.27 -0.80
C THR A 183 11.71 11.21 0.68
N ILE A 184 11.24 10.15 1.32
CA ILE A 184 11.41 9.92 2.76
C ILE A 184 11.97 8.53 3.04
N PRO A 185 12.81 8.38 4.08
CA PRO A 185 13.17 7.07 4.59
C PRO A 185 11.98 6.40 5.30
N PHE A 186 11.95 5.07 5.35
CA PHE A 186 10.85 4.30 5.93
C PHE A 186 10.47 4.72 7.35
N TYR A 187 11.45 5.06 8.19
CA TYR A 187 11.21 5.46 9.58
C TYR A 187 10.54 6.83 9.73
N PHE A 188 10.39 7.60 8.65
CA PHE A 188 9.66 8.86 8.64
C PHE A 188 8.15 8.69 8.40
N ILE A 189 7.71 7.53 7.90
CA ILE A 189 6.29 7.34 7.55
C ILE A 189 5.31 7.61 8.72
N PRO A 190 5.59 7.27 10.00
CA PRO A 190 4.69 7.57 11.10
C PRO A 190 4.43 9.08 11.29
N PHE A 191 5.44 9.92 11.02
CA PHE A 191 5.31 11.38 11.12
C PHE A 191 4.52 11.93 9.94
N ILE A 192 4.85 11.52 8.72
CA ILE A 192 4.15 11.93 7.50
C ILE A 192 2.68 11.50 7.53
N ALA A 193 2.39 10.27 7.97
CA ALA A 193 1.02 9.79 8.13
C ALA A 193 0.24 10.65 9.14
N LYS A 194 0.88 11.07 10.23
CA LYS A 194 0.29 12.00 11.20
C LYS A 194 0.03 13.37 10.60
N ASP A 195 1.01 13.97 9.92
CA ASP A 195 0.87 15.30 9.32
C ASP A 195 -0.21 15.32 8.24
N LEU A 196 -0.36 14.24 7.46
CA LEU A 196 -1.45 14.07 6.51
C LEU A 196 -2.81 13.94 7.21
N ALA A 197 -2.91 13.22 8.34
CA ALA A 197 -4.15 13.08 9.10
C ALA A 197 -4.56 14.42 9.73
N ASP A 198 -3.60 15.15 10.29
CA ASP A 198 -3.83 16.46 10.93
C ASP A 198 -4.01 17.58 9.88
N GLY A 199 -3.72 17.33 8.60
CA GLY A 199 -3.72 18.34 7.54
C GLY A 199 -2.64 19.41 7.68
N THR A 200 -1.57 19.10 8.40
CA THR A 200 -0.45 20.04 8.70
C THR A 200 0.74 19.83 7.76
N MET A 201 0.60 18.96 6.78
CA MET A 201 1.67 18.60 5.87
C MET A 201 2.20 19.80 5.09
N THR A 202 3.46 20.17 5.37
CA THR A 202 4.23 21.21 4.67
C THR A 202 5.58 20.65 4.25
N ILE A 203 6.12 21.16 3.11
CA ILE A 203 7.45 20.80 2.61
C ILE A 203 8.41 21.96 2.87
#